data_74907a77ce191b638d5062d6b869eb0f
#
_entry.id   74907a77ce191b638d5062d6b869eb0f
#
_cell.length_a   1.000
_cell.length_b   1.000
_cell.length_c   1.000
_cell.angle_alpha   90.00
_cell.angle_beta   90.00
_cell.angle_gamma   90.00
#
_symmetry.space_group_name_H-M   'P 1'
#
loop_
_entity.id
_entity.type
_entity.pdbx_description
1 polymer ?
#
loop_
_entity_poly.entity_id
_entity_poly.type
_entity_poly.pdbx_seq_one_letter_code
_entity_poly.pdbx_strand_id
1 'polypeptide(L)'
;MTDMFRPGKNARRAVLLAVAALFTATIWGAQDKPGAPAPPPAATQPAEYVGSQACQMCHEDISNAFQKNPHHQVETGNTHGWATRACESCHGPGSKHADSASAADIRQPAKLKPADADKICLTCHLNQPTHVGRINSSHARNQVSCTACHSIHKNGPNGLVARKQADINKLCAGCHADVWASFQRPYKHRLPEGAMSCVDCHNPHGSFLPRSIQTVSANEPGCFKCHGDKVGPFTYEHAPMRLEGCTACHMPHGSSNPRMLTRSQVQFVCLECHSNLAVPAPAANASLGGVPPAFHDLRSPRYQNCTLCHQKVHGSYVDRGLLR
;
A
#
# COMPACT_ATOMS: atom_id res chain seq x y z
N MET A 1 -37.05 4.95 -41.91
CA MET A 1 -36.56 6.10 -42.72
C MET A 1 -35.18 6.35 -42.22
N THR A 2 -34.33 5.94 -42.88
CA THR A 2 -33.21 6.07 -43.86
C THR A 2 -31.91 5.85 -43.11
N ASP A 3 -31.23 4.80 -43.22
CA ASP A 3 -30.50 4.12 -44.31
C ASP A 3 -29.23 4.86 -44.76
N MET A 4 -28.13 4.06 -44.85
CA MET A 4 -26.90 4.24 -45.65
C MET A 4 -25.80 5.14 -45.03
N PHE A 5 -24.54 4.69 -44.89
CA PHE A 5 -23.61 4.15 -45.88
C PHE A 5 -22.43 3.43 -45.22
N ARG A 6 -22.19 2.20 -45.61
CA ARG A 6 -20.87 1.55 -45.62
C ARG A 6 -20.21 1.76 -46.97
N PRO A 7 -18.93 2.02 -47.09
CA PRO A 7 -18.18 1.64 -48.29
C PRO A 7 -17.12 0.56 -47.96
N GLY A 8 -17.07 -0.32 -48.93
CA GLY A 8 -16.39 -1.60 -48.95
C GLY A 8 -14.88 -1.56 -49.12
N LYS A 9 -14.36 -2.74 -48.87
CA LYS A 9 -13.02 -3.21 -49.22
C LYS A 9 -12.91 -3.31 -50.75
N ASN A 10 -11.76 -2.95 -51.29
CA ASN A 10 -11.13 -3.27 -52.54
C ASN A 10 -10.69 -2.01 -53.33
N ALA A 11 -9.42 -1.68 -53.18
CA ALA A 11 -8.61 -1.11 -54.24
C ALA A 11 -7.21 -0.73 -53.69
N ARG A 12 -6.28 -1.64 -53.72
CA ARG A 12 -4.83 -1.39 -53.79
C ARG A 12 -4.10 -2.68 -54.13
N ARG A 13 -4.27 -3.10 -55.40
CA ARG A 13 -3.29 -3.96 -56.10
C ARG A 13 -3.15 -3.37 -57.50
N ALA A 14 -1.91 -3.04 -57.79
CA ALA A 14 -1.33 -2.73 -59.08
C ALA A 14 -0.63 -1.35 -59.04
N VAL A 15 0.66 -1.36 -58.84
CA VAL A 15 1.71 -0.73 -59.63
C VAL A 15 3.04 -1.23 -59.06
N LEU A 16 3.54 -2.29 -59.63
CA LEU A 16 4.91 -2.73 -59.63
C LEU A 16 5.16 -3.20 -61.02
N LEU A 17 6.03 -2.53 -61.74
CA LEU A 17 6.93 -3.03 -62.77
C LEU A 17 7.34 -1.86 -63.66
N ALA A 18 8.66 -1.83 -63.89
CA ALA A 18 9.39 -1.04 -64.90
C ALA A 18 10.10 0.21 -64.34
N VAL A 19 11.36 0.08 -64.00
CA VAL A 19 12.51 0.64 -64.77
C VAL A 19 13.78 -0.03 -64.26
N ALA A 20 14.26 -1.00 -65.03
CA ALA A 20 15.63 -1.45 -65.03
C ALA A 20 16.27 -1.00 -66.36
N ALA A 21 17.22 -0.12 -66.31
CA ALA A 21 18.18 0.10 -67.41
C ALA A 21 19.33 1.01 -66.96
N LEU A 22 20.56 0.40 -66.93
CA LEU A 22 21.82 0.93 -67.38
C LEU A 22 22.39 2.23 -66.74
N PHE A 23 23.32 2.03 -65.81
CA PHE A 23 24.55 2.82 -65.75
C PHE A 23 25.69 1.92 -65.26
N THR A 24 26.49 1.37 -66.22
CA THR A 24 27.82 0.83 -65.97
C THR A 24 28.79 1.99 -65.97
N ALA A 25 29.19 2.46 -64.80
CA ALA A 25 30.36 3.33 -64.64
C ALA A 25 31.47 2.52 -63.97
N THR A 26 32.50 2.23 -64.73
CA THR A 26 33.77 1.66 -64.29
C THR A 26 34.45 2.65 -63.34
N ILE A 27 34.44 2.36 -62.04
CA ILE A 27 35.28 3.06 -61.07
C ILE A 27 36.48 2.16 -60.80
N TRP A 28 37.61 2.61 -61.20
CA TRP A 28 38.90 2.04 -60.88
C TRP A 28 39.10 2.10 -59.35
N GLY A 29 39.29 0.93 -58.74
CA GLY A 29 39.42 0.82 -57.28
C GLY A 29 40.80 1.33 -56.85
N ALA A 30 40.78 2.28 -55.94
CA ALA A 30 41.86 2.48 -55.00
C ALA A 30 41.81 1.35 -53.96
N GLN A 31 42.82 0.48 -53.95
CA GLN A 31 42.96 -0.52 -52.88
C GLN A 31 43.39 0.20 -51.60
N ASP A 32 42.42 0.47 -50.72
CA ASP A 32 42.72 0.82 -49.34
C ASP A 32 43.41 -0.38 -48.65
N LYS A 33 44.62 -0.14 -48.16
CA LYS A 33 45.29 -1.10 -47.27
C LYS A 33 44.36 -1.46 -46.12
N PRO A 34 44.28 -2.75 -45.73
CA PRO A 34 43.54 -3.13 -44.55
C PRO A 34 44.08 -2.34 -43.35
N GLY A 35 43.24 -1.47 -42.78
CA GLY A 35 43.55 -0.79 -41.52
C GLY A 35 43.81 -1.83 -40.46
N ALA A 36 44.80 -1.63 -39.62
CA ALA A 36 45.06 -2.48 -38.47
C ALA A 36 43.74 -2.64 -37.67
N PRO A 37 43.43 -3.85 -37.19
CA PRO A 37 42.20 -4.04 -36.36
C PRO A 37 42.25 -3.05 -35.20
N ALA A 38 41.12 -2.35 -34.97
CA ALA A 38 40.98 -1.47 -33.84
C ALA A 38 41.31 -2.26 -32.56
N PRO A 39 42.07 -1.68 -31.62
CA PRO A 39 42.34 -2.36 -30.36
C PRO A 39 41.02 -2.76 -29.73
N PRO A 40 40.91 -3.95 -29.11
CA PRO A 40 39.71 -4.37 -28.45
C PRO A 40 39.33 -3.30 -27.42
N PRO A 41 38.03 -3.00 -27.24
CA PRO A 41 37.59 -2.02 -26.23
C PRO A 41 38.23 -2.43 -24.92
N ALA A 42 38.87 -1.47 -24.24
CA ALA A 42 39.52 -1.71 -22.96
C ALA A 42 38.48 -2.34 -22.04
N ALA A 43 38.76 -3.53 -21.52
CA ALA A 43 37.90 -4.23 -20.61
C ALA A 43 37.61 -3.26 -19.44
N THR A 44 36.38 -2.80 -19.35
CA THR A 44 35.96 -1.91 -18.24
C THR A 44 36.17 -2.66 -16.96
N GLN A 45 37.14 -2.25 -16.16
CA GLN A 45 37.41 -2.88 -14.87
C GLN A 45 36.12 -2.83 -14.02
N PRO A 46 35.82 -3.88 -13.26
CA PRO A 46 34.69 -3.88 -12.37
C PRO A 46 34.82 -2.71 -11.36
N ALA A 47 33.68 -2.10 -10.99
CA ALA A 47 33.71 -1.04 -10.00
C ALA A 47 34.11 -1.62 -8.63
N GLU A 48 34.92 -0.88 -7.86
CA GLU A 48 35.40 -1.26 -6.54
C GLU A 48 34.79 -0.41 -5.45
N TYR A 49 34.83 -0.91 -4.22
CA TYR A 49 34.36 -0.18 -3.03
C TYR A 49 35.46 0.79 -2.59
N VAL A 50 35.09 2.06 -2.37
CA VAL A 50 36.02 3.16 -2.03
C VAL A 50 35.86 3.68 -0.60
N GLY A 51 34.79 3.29 0.09
CA GLY A 51 34.48 3.72 1.45
C GLY A 51 33.72 5.03 1.55
N SER A 52 32.99 5.19 2.65
CA SER A 52 32.11 6.35 2.88
C SER A 52 32.87 7.67 2.96
N GLN A 53 34.15 7.66 3.35
CA GLN A 53 34.98 8.85 3.41
C GLN A 53 35.20 9.48 2.00
N ALA A 54 35.37 8.65 0.98
CA ALA A 54 35.46 9.13 -0.39
C ALA A 54 34.17 9.83 -0.84
N CYS A 55 33.01 9.32 -0.43
CA CYS A 55 31.72 9.92 -0.75
C CYS A 55 31.53 11.28 -0.05
N GLN A 56 31.98 11.39 1.20
CA GLN A 56 31.86 12.61 2.01
C GLN A 56 32.54 13.83 1.37
N MET A 57 33.63 13.66 0.63
CA MET A 57 34.37 14.75 -0.01
C MET A 57 33.50 15.60 -0.95
N CYS A 58 32.49 15.01 -1.59
CA CYS A 58 31.56 15.71 -2.47
C CYS A 58 30.12 15.78 -1.92
N HIS A 59 29.75 14.87 -1.02
CA HIS A 59 28.41 14.73 -0.47
C HIS A 59 28.38 15.05 1.05
N GLU A 60 29.02 16.14 1.47
CA GLU A 60 29.17 16.52 2.88
C GLU A 60 27.82 16.67 3.61
N ASP A 61 26.87 17.38 3.01
CA ASP A 61 25.53 17.61 3.62
C ASP A 61 24.79 16.29 3.85
N ILE A 62 24.87 15.37 2.89
CA ILE A 62 24.23 14.04 3.01
C ILE A 62 24.94 13.22 4.08
N SER A 63 26.26 13.25 4.13
CA SER A 63 27.05 12.57 5.15
C SER A 63 26.74 13.07 6.55
N ASN A 64 26.68 14.38 6.73
CA ASN A 64 26.34 15.02 8.02
C ASN A 64 24.91 14.69 8.46
N ALA A 65 23.96 14.63 7.52
CA ALA A 65 22.59 14.19 7.81
C ALA A 65 22.53 12.70 8.16
N PHE A 66 23.31 11.86 7.47
CA PHE A 66 23.38 10.42 7.68
C PHE A 66 23.93 10.07 9.07
N GLN A 67 24.87 10.82 9.61
CA GLN A 67 25.38 10.62 10.98
C GLN A 67 24.30 10.67 12.05
N LYS A 68 23.21 11.41 11.81
CA LYS A 68 22.05 11.51 12.71
C LYS A 68 20.97 10.47 12.41
N ASN A 69 21.19 9.62 11.44
CA ASN A 69 20.23 8.61 10.99
C ASN A 69 20.52 7.27 11.68
N PRO A 70 19.50 6.47 12.04
CA PRO A 70 19.70 5.13 12.59
C PRO A 70 20.58 4.21 11.73
N HIS A 71 20.59 4.39 10.41
CA HIS A 71 21.47 3.62 9.52
C HIS A 71 22.95 3.96 9.65
N HIS A 72 23.32 5.03 10.36
CA HIS A 72 24.72 5.30 10.68
C HIS A 72 25.37 4.17 11.49
N GLN A 73 24.59 3.35 12.18
CA GLN A 73 25.09 2.13 12.84
C GLN A 73 25.74 1.13 11.86
N VAL A 74 25.37 1.18 10.58
CA VAL A 74 26.00 0.35 9.52
C VAL A 74 27.41 0.82 9.23
N GLU A 75 27.70 2.13 9.37
CA GLU A 75 29.03 2.72 9.22
C GLU A 75 29.99 2.32 10.34
N THR A 76 29.48 2.29 11.57
CA THR A 76 30.30 2.10 12.78
C THR A 76 30.28 0.67 13.28
N GLY A 77 29.33 -0.14 12.88
CA GLY A 77 29.14 -1.51 13.36
C GLY A 77 29.70 -2.56 12.39
N ASN A 78 30.21 -3.65 12.94
CA ASN A 78 30.75 -4.79 12.16
C ASN A 78 29.71 -5.86 11.81
N THR A 79 28.50 -5.74 12.35
CA THR A 79 27.46 -6.80 12.29
C THR A 79 27.05 -7.16 10.85
N HIS A 80 27.09 -6.19 9.93
CA HIS A 80 26.62 -6.36 8.57
C HIS A 80 27.75 -6.33 7.51
N GLY A 81 29.02 -6.26 7.94
CA GLY A 81 30.17 -6.23 7.02
C GLY A 81 30.31 -4.94 6.20
N TRP A 82 29.67 -3.86 6.58
CA TRP A 82 29.66 -2.57 5.87
C TRP A 82 30.32 -1.44 6.65
N ALA A 83 31.04 -1.75 7.73
CA ALA A 83 31.79 -0.75 8.49
C ALA A 83 32.68 0.07 7.53
N THR A 84 32.68 1.40 7.70
CA THR A 84 33.38 2.38 6.84
C THR A 84 32.87 2.45 5.37
N ARG A 85 31.85 1.71 5.00
CA ARG A 85 31.28 1.63 3.65
C ARG A 85 29.76 1.68 3.61
N ALA A 86 29.11 2.30 4.59
CA ALA A 86 27.65 2.28 4.72
C ALA A 86 26.93 2.84 3.50
N CYS A 87 27.46 3.88 2.85
CA CYS A 87 26.89 4.45 1.63
C CYS A 87 26.77 3.39 0.53
N GLU A 88 27.82 2.59 0.36
CA GLU A 88 27.92 1.58 -0.69
C GLU A 88 27.07 0.34 -0.42
N SER A 89 26.60 0.12 0.81
CA SER A 89 25.65 -0.95 1.12
C SER A 89 24.34 -0.79 0.31
N CYS A 90 23.95 0.45 0.04
CA CYS A 90 22.76 0.79 -0.75
C CYS A 90 23.13 1.19 -2.19
N HIS A 91 24.21 1.95 -2.39
CA HIS A 91 24.59 2.52 -3.67
C HIS A 91 25.49 1.62 -4.52
N GLY A 92 26.06 0.56 -3.95
CA GLY A 92 27.03 -0.30 -4.60
C GLY A 92 28.42 0.34 -4.72
N PRO A 93 29.37 -0.34 -5.41
CA PRO A 93 30.74 0.11 -5.53
C PRO A 93 30.83 1.50 -6.16
N GLY A 94 31.57 2.41 -5.51
CA GLY A 94 31.60 3.83 -5.81
C GLY A 94 32.74 4.30 -6.69
N SER A 95 33.77 3.45 -7.02
CA SER A 95 35.00 3.90 -7.71
C SER A 95 34.72 4.63 -9.03
N LYS A 96 33.89 4.06 -9.90
CA LYS A 96 33.57 4.66 -11.21
C LYS A 96 32.89 6.04 -11.06
N HIS A 97 31.96 6.14 -10.09
CA HIS A 97 31.31 7.41 -9.80
C HIS A 97 32.29 8.44 -9.23
N ALA A 98 33.16 8.04 -8.33
CA ALA A 98 34.18 8.91 -7.78
C ALA A 98 35.11 9.50 -8.85
N ASP A 99 35.45 8.72 -9.87
CA ASP A 99 36.30 9.14 -11.00
C ASP A 99 35.53 10.00 -12.01
N SER A 100 34.28 9.64 -12.32
CA SER A 100 33.52 10.30 -13.41
C SER A 100 32.63 11.44 -12.93
N ALA A 101 32.29 11.48 -11.64
CA ALA A 101 31.23 12.32 -11.04
C ALA A 101 29.85 12.10 -11.69
N SER A 102 29.68 11.08 -12.51
CA SER A 102 28.43 10.79 -13.22
C SER A 102 27.46 9.97 -12.36
N ALA A 103 26.25 10.46 -12.21
CA ALA A 103 25.17 9.74 -11.51
C ALA A 103 24.77 8.41 -12.20
N ALA A 104 25.19 8.19 -13.46
CA ALA A 104 24.97 6.93 -14.17
C ALA A 104 25.92 5.80 -13.70
N ASP A 105 27.05 6.16 -13.10
CA ASP A 105 28.10 5.22 -12.69
C ASP A 105 27.91 4.70 -11.26
N ILE A 106 26.79 5.04 -10.63
CA ILE A 106 26.44 4.53 -9.30
C ILE A 106 24.96 4.14 -9.23
N ARG A 107 24.66 3.13 -8.45
CA ARG A 107 23.29 2.69 -8.23
C ARG A 107 22.50 3.75 -7.48
N GLN A 108 21.31 4.06 -7.99
CA GLN A 108 20.36 5.00 -7.39
C GLN A 108 19.11 4.24 -6.94
N PRO A 109 18.99 3.82 -5.67
CA PRO A 109 17.88 2.98 -5.20
C PRO A 109 16.48 3.54 -5.51
N ALA A 110 16.30 4.86 -5.43
CA ALA A 110 15.02 5.51 -5.73
C ALA A 110 14.63 5.49 -7.22
N LYS A 111 15.58 5.22 -8.12
CA LYS A 111 15.34 5.11 -9.57
C LYS A 111 15.25 3.67 -10.07
N LEU A 112 15.49 2.70 -9.20
CA LEU A 112 15.33 1.30 -9.55
C LEU A 112 13.84 0.94 -9.67
N LYS A 113 13.57 -0.19 -10.33
CA LYS A 113 12.26 -0.81 -10.25
C LYS A 113 11.94 -1.11 -8.77
N PRO A 114 10.70 -0.92 -8.32
CA PRO A 114 10.34 -1.06 -6.91
C PRO A 114 10.84 -2.34 -6.26
N ALA A 115 10.68 -3.48 -6.94
CA ALA A 115 11.14 -4.77 -6.42
C ALA A 115 12.68 -4.85 -6.24
N ASP A 116 13.44 -4.18 -7.10
CA ASP A 116 14.90 -4.18 -7.01
C ASP A 116 15.39 -3.20 -5.93
N ALA A 117 14.70 -2.07 -5.76
CA ALA A 117 14.94 -1.17 -4.63
C ALA A 117 14.66 -1.87 -3.30
N ASP A 118 13.54 -2.59 -3.20
CA ASP A 118 13.14 -3.32 -2.00
C ASP A 118 14.14 -4.43 -1.64
N LYS A 119 14.72 -5.14 -2.62
CA LYS A 119 15.75 -6.15 -2.37
C LYS A 119 16.94 -5.60 -1.58
N ILE A 120 17.35 -4.35 -1.87
CA ILE A 120 18.45 -3.71 -1.14
C ILE A 120 18.11 -3.57 0.34
N CYS A 121 16.92 -3.08 0.64
CA CYS A 121 16.47 -2.89 2.01
C CYS A 121 16.30 -4.24 2.74
N LEU A 122 15.74 -5.22 2.05
CA LEU A 122 15.42 -6.54 2.59
C LEU A 122 16.66 -7.40 2.86
N THR A 123 17.86 -7.05 2.39
CA THR A 123 19.10 -7.73 2.81
C THR A 123 19.29 -7.67 4.33
N CYS A 124 18.82 -6.60 4.97
CA CYS A 124 18.90 -6.41 6.42
C CYS A 124 17.53 -6.47 7.10
N HIS A 125 16.47 -6.02 6.42
CA HIS A 125 15.14 -5.86 7.00
C HIS A 125 14.18 -7.03 6.77
N LEU A 126 14.66 -8.18 6.27
CA LEU A 126 13.81 -9.32 5.92
C LEU A 126 13.07 -9.91 7.15
N ASN A 127 13.76 -10.02 8.29
CA ASN A 127 13.26 -10.72 9.46
C ASN A 127 12.56 -9.81 10.48
N GLN A 128 12.16 -8.61 10.10
CA GLN A 128 11.47 -7.72 11.03
C GLN A 128 9.98 -8.12 11.14
N PRO A 129 9.46 -8.29 12.39
CA PRO A 129 8.07 -8.73 12.61
C PRO A 129 7.03 -7.83 11.93
N THR A 130 7.29 -6.53 11.84
CA THR A 130 6.40 -5.56 11.18
C THR A 130 6.33 -5.74 9.66
N HIS A 131 7.24 -6.50 9.05
CA HIS A 131 7.34 -6.72 7.61
C HIS A 131 6.81 -8.09 7.15
N VAL A 132 6.28 -8.90 8.05
CA VAL A 132 5.80 -10.27 7.73
C VAL A 132 4.82 -10.31 6.56
N GLY A 133 3.95 -9.30 6.44
CA GLY A 133 3.01 -9.17 5.34
C GLY A 133 3.54 -8.49 4.07
N ARG A 134 4.80 -8.01 4.06
CA ARG A 134 5.31 -7.10 3.01
C ARG A 134 5.20 -7.66 1.61
N ILE A 135 5.64 -8.88 1.37
CA ILE A 135 5.70 -9.49 0.02
C ILE A 135 4.30 -9.59 -0.60
N ASN A 136 3.29 -9.91 0.20
CA ASN A 136 1.91 -10.07 -0.24
C ASN A 136 1.04 -8.82 -0.01
N SER A 137 1.63 -7.74 0.48
CA SER A 137 0.89 -6.50 0.75
C SER A 137 0.35 -5.86 -0.53
N SER A 138 -0.71 -5.08 -0.40
CA SER A 138 -1.23 -4.30 -1.53
C SER A 138 -0.19 -3.31 -2.06
N HIS A 139 0.62 -2.70 -1.19
CA HIS A 139 1.70 -1.81 -1.61
C HIS A 139 2.73 -2.55 -2.48
N ALA A 140 3.20 -3.73 -2.05
CA ALA A 140 4.15 -4.51 -2.86
C ALA A 140 3.56 -4.93 -4.21
N ARG A 141 2.31 -5.41 -4.22
CA ARG A 141 1.62 -5.80 -5.46
C ARG A 141 1.39 -4.63 -6.43
N ASN A 142 1.21 -3.42 -5.89
CA ASN A 142 1.08 -2.19 -6.68
C ASN A 142 2.42 -1.46 -6.87
N GLN A 143 3.53 -2.14 -6.66
CA GLN A 143 4.88 -1.63 -6.91
C GLN A 143 5.24 -0.36 -6.13
N VAL A 144 4.72 -0.20 -4.93
CA VAL A 144 5.11 0.87 -4.00
C VAL A 144 6.32 0.38 -3.20
N SER A 145 7.50 0.92 -3.50
CA SER A 145 8.76 0.54 -2.86
C SER A 145 8.92 1.15 -1.46
N CYS A 146 9.89 0.63 -0.70
CA CYS A 146 10.27 1.19 0.60
C CYS A 146 10.60 2.69 0.50
N THR A 147 11.29 3.10 -0.57
CA THR A 147 11.73 4.47 -0.81
C THR A 147 10.60 5.44 -1.15
N ALA A 148 9.39 4.95 -1.45
CA ALA A 148 8.22 5.80 -1.66
C ALA A 148 7.75 6.46 -0.34
N CYS A 149 8.02 5.80 0.79
CA CYS A 149 7.64 6.30 2.12
C CYS A 149 8.84 6.65 3.00
N HIS A 150 9.97 5.95 2.83
CA HIS A 150 11.17 6.10 3.65
C HIS A 150 12.29 6.83 2.90
N SER A 151 12.89 7.82 3.55
CA SER A 151 14.09 8.50 3.06
C SER A 151 15.24 8.29 4.04
N ILE A 152 16.34 7.75 3.53
CA ILE A 152 17.55 7.46 4.32
C ILE A 152 18.41 8.73 4.52
N HIS A 153 18.38 9.65 3.56
CA HIS A 153 19.22 10.84 3.56
C HIS A 153 18.63 12.03 4.35
N LYS A 154 17.35 11.94 4.71
CA LYS A 154 16.67 13.05 5.40
C LYS A 154 16.41 12.72 6.85
N ASN A 155 16.75 13.64 7.73
CA ASN A 155 16.30 13.63 9.12
C ASN A 155 15.02 14.45 9.23
N GLY A 156 14.10 14.04 10.10
CA GLY A 156 12.83 14.74 10.32
C GLY A 156 11.60 13.97 9.91
N PRO A 157 10.44 14.62 9.75
CA PRO A 157 9.16 13.93 9.54
C PRO A 157 9.10 13.04 8.30
N ASN A 158 9.89 13.34 7.28
CA ASN A 158 10.03 12.54 6.07
C ASN A 158 11.23 11.57 6.11
N GLY A 159 11.87 11.42 7.26
CA GLY A 159 12.93 10.43 7.47
C GLY A 159 12.39 9.02 7.67
N LEU A 160 13.19 8.17 8.30
CA LEU A 160 12.83 6.77 8.52
C LEU A 160 11.59 6.55 9.38
N VAL A 161 11.28 7.51 10.25
CA VAL A 161 10.13 7.43 11.15
C VAL A 161 9.45 8.79 11.14
N ALA A 162 8.31 8.89 10.50
CA ALA A 162 7.40 10.00 10.74
C ALA A 162 6.95 9.91 12.20
N ARG A 163 7.34 10.89 12.99
CA ARG A 163 7.17 10.82 14.46
C ARG A 163 5.88 11.45 14.95
N LYS A 164 5.32 12.37 14.17
CA LYS A 164 4.04 13.03 14.49
C LYS A 164 2.91 12.37 13.68
N GLN A 165 1.82 12.06 14.32
CA GLN A 165 0.65 11.47 13.68
C GLN A 165 0.17 12.27 12.46
N ALA A 166 0.18 13.59 12.56
CA ALA A 166 -0.20 14.48 11.46
C ALA A 166 0.71 14.31 10.22
N ASP A 167 2.02 14.11 10.40
CA ASP A 167 2.96 13.92 9.30
C ASP A 167 2.76 12.56 8.63
N ILE A 168 2.49 11.51 9.43
CA ILE A 168 2.12 10.19 8.90
C ILE A 168 0.84 10.29 8.07
N ASN A 169 -0.17 10.94 8.60
CA ASN A 169 -1.45 11.11 7.93
C ASN A 169 -1.30 11.86 6.60
N LYS A 170 -0.49 12.93 6.58
CA LYS A 170 -0.18 13.69 5.37
C LYS A 170 0.55 12.84 4.32
N LEU A 171 1.51 12.01 4.75
CA LEU A 171 2.21 11.10 3.84
C LEU A 171 1.25 10.13 3.16
N CYS A 172 0.38 9.49 3.94
CA CYS A 172 -0.60 8.54 3.41
C CYS A 172 -1.63 9.23 2.49
N ALA A 173 -2.13 10.41 2.90
CA ALA A 173 -3.12 11.19 2.16
C ALA A 173 -2.63 11.63 0.77
N GLY A 174 -1.31 11.71 0.55
CA GLY A 174 -0.74 12.02 -0.76
C GLY A 174 -1.14 11.06 -1.87
N CYS A 175 -1.41 9.80 -1.53
CA CYS A 175 -1.90 8.78 -2.47
C CYS A 175 -3.34 8.35 -2.16
N HIS A 176 -3.76 8.36 -0.88
CA HIS A 176 -5.08 7.95 -0.41
C HIS A 176 -6.01 9.16 -0.17
N ALA A 177 -6.13 10.04 -1.17
CA ALA A 177 -6.89 11.28 -1.07
C ALA A 177 -8.41 11.05 -0.84
N ASP A 178 -8.97 10.01 -1.43
CA ASP A 178 -10.37 9.59 -1.26
C ASP A 178 -10.68 9.16 0.19
N VAL A 179 -9.76 8.40 0.79
CA VAL A 179 -9.84 8.03 2.19
C VAL A 179 -9.70 9.26 3.08
N TRP A 180 -8.74 10.15 2.76
CA TRP A 180 -8.56 11.39 3.50
C TRP A 180 -9.80 12.28 3.44
N ALA A 181 -10.47 12.38 2.29
CA ALA A 181 -11.74 13.10 2.13
C ALA A 181 -12.85 12.51 3.02
N SER A 182 -12.84 11.19 3.23
CA SER A 182 -13.81 10.56 4.14
C SER A 182 -13.64 11.02 5.59
N PHE A 183 -12.42 11.30 6.04
CA PHE A 183 -12.15 11.87 7.36
C PHE A 183 -12.57 13.34 7.51
N GLN A 184 -13.09 13.99 6.48
CA GLN A 184 -13.68 15.33 6.58
C GLN A 184 -15.16 15.30 6.93
N ARG A 185 -15.78 14.11 7.00
CA ARG A 185 -17.19 13.94 7.40
C ARG A 185 -17.40 14.25 8.89
N PRO A 186 -18.64 14.58 9.31
CA PRO A 186 -18.91 15.04 10.68
C PRO A 186 -18.63 13.98 11.76
N TYR A 187 -18.86 12.71 11.47
CA TYR A 187 -18.63 11.61 12.42
C TYR A 187 -17.45 10.77 11.95
N LYS A 188 -16.31 10.91 12.62
CA LYS A 188 -15.03 10.34 12.20
C LYS A 188 -14.12 10.08 13.40
N HIS A 189 -13.10 9.26 13.21
CA HIS A 189 -11.93 9.28 14.09
C HIS A 189 -11.10 10.56 13.84
N ARG A 190 -10.45 11.06 14.90
CA ARG A 190 -9.80 12.39 14.87
C ARG A 190 -8.39 12.37 14.28
N LEU A 191 -8.23 11.80 13.07
CA LEU A 191 -6.98 11.80 12.34
C LEU A 191 -6.60 13.20 11.82
N PRO A 192 -7.54 14.00 11.24
CA PRO A 192 -7.22 15.35 10.79
C PRO A 192 -6.71 16.25 11.92
N GLU A 193 -7.20 16.04 13.13
CA GLU A 193 -6.81 16.78 14.33
C GLU A 193 -5.50 16.25 14.96
N GLY A 194 -4.90 15.18 14.40
CA GLY A 194 -3.64 14.62 14.85
C GLY A 194 -3.72 13.78 16.13
N ALA A 195 -4.93 13.42 16.58
CA ALA A 195 -5.11 12.56 17.76
C ALA A 195 -4.82 11.08 17.45
N MET A 196 -4.89 10.71 16.19
CA MET A 196 -4.63 9.36 15.68
C MET A 196 -3.93 9.43 14.33
N SER A 197 -3.33 8.32 13.93
CA SER A 197 -2.70 8.16 12.63
C SER A 197 -3.25 6.94 11.88
N CYS A 198 -3.03 6.91 10.58
CA CYS A 198 -3.39 5.76 9.74
C CYS A 198 -2.76 4.45 10.24
N VAL A 199 -1.53 4.53 10.76
CA VAL A 199 -0.79 3.37 11.26
C VAL A 199 -1.25 2.89 12.64
N ASP A 200 -2.13 3.58 13.31
CA ASP A 200 -2.76 3.05 14.54
C ASP A 200 -3.71 1.89 14.23
N CYS A 201 -4.26 1.90 13.01
CA CYS A 201 -5.19 0.87 12.52
C CYS A 201 -4.61 -0.01 11.42
N HIS A 202 -3.72 0.53 10.57
CA HIS A 202 -3.17 -0.18 9.42
C HIS A 202 -1.68 -0.43 9.57
N ASN A 203 -1.22 -1.61 9.10
CA ASN A 203 0.20 -1.86 8.88
C ASN A 203 0.55 -1.59 7.40
N PRO A 204 1.28 -0.51 7.08
CA PRO A 204 1.62 -0.20 5.69
C PRO A 204 2.53 -1.25 5.05
N HIS A 205 3.23 -2.05 5.85
CA HIS A 205 4.03 -3.18 5.37
C HIS A 205 3.20 -4.44 5.10
N GLY A 206 1.89 -4.40 5.37
CA GLY A 206 0.99 -5.53 5.19
C GLY A 206 0.72 -6.28 6.48
N SER A 207 -0.40 -6.96 6.53
CA SER A 207 -0.79 -7.89 7.59
C SER A 207 -1.57 -9.06 7.01
N PHE A 208 -1.88 -10.06 7.84
CA PHE A 208 -2.71 -11.20 7.43
C PHE A 208 -4.21 -10.86 7.39
N LEU A 209 -4.63 -9.76 8.01
CA LEU A 209 -6.02 -9.29 7.93
C LEU A 209 -6.29 -8.51 6.64
N PRO A 210 -7.52 -8.53 6.14
CA PRO A 210 -7.93 -7.72 5.00
C PRO A 210 -7.59 -6.24 5.19
N ARG A 211 -7.24 -5.57 4.08
CA ARG A 211 -6.88 -4.14 4.07
C ARG A 211 -5.71 -3.77 5.00
N SER A 212 -4.86 -4.74 5.30
CA SER A 212 -3.70 -4.57 6.18
C SER A 212 -4.03 -3.99 7.56
N ILE A 213 -5.19 -4.36 8.11
CA ILE A 213 -5.57 -3.99 9.49
C ILE A 213 -4.58 -4.62 10.46
N GLN A 214 -4.12 -3.85 11.44
CA GLN A 214 -3.32 -4.37 12.55
C GLN A 214 -4.14 -5.32 13.42
N THR A 215 -3.46 -6.25 14.08
CA THR A 215 -4.05 -7.17 15.03
C THR A 215 -3.64 -6.81 16.46
N VAL A 216 -4.51 -7.11 17.42
CA VAL A 216 -4.20 -7.04 18.87
C VAL A 216 -3.70 -8.41 19.35
N SER A 217 -4.34 -9.46 18.88
CA SER A 217 -3.97 -10.87 19.06
C SER A 217 -4.10 -11.59 17.73
N ALA A 218 -3.84 -12.88 17.68
CA ALA A 218 -3.69 -13.65 16.44
C ALA A 218 -4.69 -13.32 15.31
N ASN A 219 -5.96 -13.06 15.63
CA ASN A 219 -6.99 -12.77 14.64
C ASN A 219 -7.90 -11.58 14.99
N GLU A 220 -7.61 -10.87 16.07
CA GLU A 220 -8.45 -9.76 16.52
C GLU A 220 -8.01 -8.44 15.88
N PRO A 221 -8.93 -7.67 15.29
CA PRO A 221 -8.58 -6.41 14.63
C PRO A 221 -8.11 -5.36 15.63
N GLY A 222 -7.22 -4.47 15.19
CA GLY A 222 -6.64 -3.40 15.99
C GLY A 222 -7.63 -2.41 16.60
N CYS A 223 -8.90 -2.44 16.17
CA CYS A 223 -10.00 -1.67 16.77
C CYS A 223 -10.09 -1.89 18.29
N PHE A 224 -9.84 -3.09 18.74
CA PHE A 224 -9.94 -3.49 20.15
C PHE A 224 -8.84 -2.91 21.04
N LYS A 225 -7.81 -2.30 20.49
CA LYS A 225 -6.83 -1.52 21.29
C LYS A 225 -7.49 -0.40 22.07
N CYS A 226 -8.52 0.22 21.50
CA CYS A 226 -9.24 1.34 22.09
C CYS A 226 -10.68 0.97 22.47
N HIS A 227 -11.31 0.04 21.74
CA HIS A 227 -12.68 -0.42 21.94
C HIS A 227 -12.72 -1.79 22.64
N GLY A 228 -11.94 -1.95 23.72
CA GLY A 228 -11.82 -3.21 24.47
C GLY A 228 -13.14 -3.67 25.10
N ASP A 229 -14.06 -2.74 25.38
CA ASP A 229 -15.40 -3.03 25.89
C ASP A 229 -16.31 -3.73 24.85
N LYS A 230 -15.88 -3.83 23.59
CA LYS A 230 -16.60 -4.50 22.51
C LYS A 230 -16.04 -5.87 22.12
N VAL A 231 -14.95 -6.30 22.79
CA VAL A 231 -14.25 -7.54 22.40
C VAL A 231 -14.92 -8.80 22.95
N GLY A 232 -15.56 -8.72 24.09
CA GLY A 232 -16.04 -9.89 24.82
C GLY A 232 -14.92 -10.60 25.61
N PRO A 233 -15.02 -11.92 25.83
CA PRO A 233 -16.12 -12.81 25.39
C PRO A 233 -17.43 -12.49 26.11
N PHE A 234 -18.51 -12.41 25.34
CA PHE A 234 -19.86 -12.22 25.90
C PHE A 234 -20.55 -13.58 26.04
N THR A 235 -21.43 -13.71 27.04
CA THR A 235 -22.30 -14.91 27.18
C THR A 235 -23.19 -15.07 25.95
N TYR A 236 -23.72 -13.94 25.47
CA TYR A 236 -24.54 -13.85 24.28
C TYR A 236 -23.91 -12.91 23.28
N GLU A 237 -23.27 -13.48 22.28
CA GLU A 237 -22.60 -12.72 21.22
C GLU A 237 -23.56 -12.35 20.10
N HIS A 238 -23.37 -11.18 19.51
CA HIS A 238 -24.03 -10.83 18.26
C HIS A 238 -23.16 -11.32 17.10
N ALA A 239 -23.65 -12.30 16.36
CA ALA A 239 -22.88 -13.02 15.35
C ALA A 239 -22.10 -12.13 14.35
N PRO A 240 -22.65 -11.01 13.83
CA PRO A 240 -21.93 -10.13 12.92
C PRO A 240 -20.62 -9.59 13.49
N MET A 241 -20.50 -9.44 14.81
CA MET A 241 -19.25 -8.99 15.45
C MET A 241 -18.08 -9.95 15.18
N ARG A 242 -18.35 -11.25 15.09
CA ARG A 242 -17.35 -12.29 14.82
C ARG A 242 -17.18 -12.60 13.34
N LEU A 243 -18.28 -12.64 12.59
CA LEU A 243 -18.30 -13.10 11.20
C LEU A 243 -17.93 -11.99 10.20
N GLU A 244 -18.49 -10.79 10.38
CA GLU A 244 -18.40 -9.69 9.44
C GLU A 244 -17.53 -8.53 9.95
N GLY A 245 -17.42 -8.42 11.28
CA GLY A 245 -16.63 -7.41 11.96
C GLY A 245 -17.28 -6.03 12.02
N CYS A 246 -16.52 -5.09 12.57
CA CYS A 246 -17.02 -3.74 12.87
C CYS A 246 -17.53 -2.98 11.64
N THR A 247 -16.92 -3.24 10.47
CA THR A 247 -17.22 -2.50 9.22
C THR A 247 -18.52 -2.93 8.55
N ALA A 248 -19.19 -3.97 9.04
CA ALA A 248 -20.55 -4.30 8.63
C ALA A 248 -21.54 -3.15 9.00
N CYS A 249 -21.33 -2.52 10.15
CA CYS A 249 -22.19 -1.47 10.65
C CYS A 249 -21.55 -0.08 10.68
N HIS A 250 -20.21 0.01 10.74
CA HIS A 250 -19.48 1.25 10.92
C HIS A 250 -18.54 1.59 9.74
N MET A 251 -18.41 2.88 9.46
CA MET A 251 -17.49 3.47 8.50
C MET A 251 -16.32 4.15 9.25
N PRO A 252 -15.24 3.45 9.58
CA PRO A 252 -14.20 3.97 10.50
C PRO A 252 -13.44 5.18 9.97
N HIS A 253 -13.44 5.42 8.67
CA HIS A 253 -12.82 6.59 8.07
C HIS A 253 -13.70 7.84 8.13
N GLY A 254 -14.97 7.67 8.46
CA GLY A 254 -15.92 8.76 8.61
C GLY A 254 -17.24 8.55 7.88
N SER A 255 -18.31 9.07 8.47
CA SER A 255 -19.68 8.97 7.98
C SER A 255 -20.42 10.29 8.17
N SER A 256 -21.44 10.52 7.37
CA SER A 256 -22.43 11.56 7.60
C SER A 256 -23.39 11.19 8.72
N ASN A 257 -23.39 9.91 9.15
CA ASN A 257 -24.34 9.36 10.09
C ASN A 257 -23.74 9.28 11.50
N PRO A 258 -24.52 9.58 12.56
CA PRO A 258 -24.05 9.46 13.93
C PRO A 258 -23.41 8.09 14.22
N ARG A 259 -22.43 8.07 15.13
CA ARG A 259 -21.66 6.86 15.49
C ARG A 259 -20.94 6.19 14.31
N MET A 260 -20.68 6.94 13.24
CA MET A 260 -20.07 6.45 12.01
C MET A 260 -20.84 5.27 11.38
N LEU A 261 -22.15 5.25 11.47
CA LEU A 261 -22.96 4.18 10.90
C LEU A 261 -22.97 4.21 9.37
N THR A 262 -23.15 3.04 8.76
CA THR A 262 -23.29 2.87 7.31
C THR A 262 -24.60 3.46 6.79
N ARG A 263 -25.64 3.53 7.62
CA ARG A 263 -26.97 4.05 7.29
C ARG A 263 -27.35 5.20 8.20
N SER A 264 -28.22 6.08 7.71
CA SER A 264 -28.67 7.28 8.44
C SER A 264 -29.50 6.96 9.67
N GLN A 265 -30.23 5.86 9.63
CA GLN A 265 -31.06 5.39 10.74
C GLN A 265 -30.63 4.00 11.17
N VAL A 266 -30.58 3.78 12.48
CA VAL A 266 -30.15 2.51 13.09
C VAL A 266 -30.97 1.33 12.57
N GLN A 267 -32.30 1.51 12.42
CA GLN A 267 -33.16 0.45 11.91
C GLN A 267 -32.70 -0.08 10.54
N PHE A 268 -32.22 0.77 9.64
CA PHE A 268 -31.80 0.32 8.32
C PHE A 268 -30.51 -0.50 8.37
N VAL A 269 -29.64 -0.25 9.33
CA VAL A 269 -28.48 -1.12 9.58
C VAL A 269 -28.94 -2.49 10.05
N CYS A 270 -29.92 -2.55 10.96
CA CYS A 270 -30.43 -3.82 11.49
C CYS A 270 -31.19 -4.61 10.42
N LEU A 271 -32.02 -3.92 9.62
CA LEU A 271 -32.85 -4.53 8.58
C LEU A 271 -32.05 -5.08 7.37
N GLU A 272 -30.75 -4.82 7.28
CA GLU A 272 -29.90 -5.49 6.29
C GLU A 272 -29.85 -7.01 6.51
N CYS A 273 -29.99 -7.46 7.75
CA CYS A 273 -29.96 -8.87 8.12
C CYS A 273 -31.28 -9.33 8.78
N HIS A 274 -31.89 -8.47 9.61
CA HIS A 274 -33.13 -8.79 10.31
C HIS A 274 -34.34 -8.42 9.47
N SER A 275 -35.21 -9.37 9.21
CA SER A 275 -36.49 -9.12 8.51
C SER A 275 -37.59 -10.00 9.06
N ASN A 276 -38.84 -9.61 8.79
CA ASN A 276 -40.00 -10.42 9.08
C ASN A 276 -40.47 -11.30 7.90
N LEU A 277 -39.69 -11.27 6.80
CA LEU A 277 -40.04 -12.05 5.62
C LEU A 277 -39.57 -13.49 5.82
N ALA A 278 -40.53 -14.38 5.99
CA ALA A 278 -40.25 -15.82 6.07
C ALA A 278 -39.69 -16.34 4.75
N VAL A 279 -38.76 -17.27 4.83
CA VAL A 279 -38.29 -18.04 3.66
C VAL A 279 -39.09 -19.34 3.55
N PRO A 280 -39.37 -19.84 2.32
CA PRO A 280 -40.05 -21.13 2.14
C PRO A 280 -39.28 -22.29 2.78
N ALA A 281 -39.97 -23.34 3.13
CA ALA A 281 -39.39 -24.59 3.61
C ALA A 281 -38.25 -25.07 2.65
N PRO A 282 -37.16 -25.70 3.18
CA PRO A 282 -37.04 -26.31 4.52
C PRO A 282 -36.54 -25.37 5.63
N ALA A 283 -36.25 -24.12 5.34
CA ALA A 283 -35.70 -23.16 6.31
C ALA A 283 -36.82 -22.42 7.10
N ALA A 284 -37.82 -23.11 7.51
CA ALA A 284 -39.05 -22.55 8.11
C ALA A 284 -38.85 -21.64 9.36
N ASN A 285 -37.67 -21.72 10.01
CA ASN A 285 -37.33 -20.90 11.18
C ASN A 285 -36.39 -19.75 10.87
N ALA A 286 -36.14 -19.48 9.58
CA ALA A 286 -35.31 -18.36 9.14
C ALA A 286 -36.14 -17.29 8.43
N SER A 287 -35.63 -16.08 8.41
CA SER A 287 -36.16 -14.99 7.59
C SER A 287 -35.20 -14.69 6.42
N LEU A 288 -35.68 -13.89 5.47
CA LEU A 288 -34.80 -13.32 4.45
C LEU A 288 -33.68 -12.55 5.16
N GLY A 289 -32.42 -12.88 4.86
CA GLY A 289 -31.25 -12.39 5.59
C GLY A 289 -30.61 -13.45 6.52
N GLY A 290 -31.19 -14.67 6.62
CA GLY A 290 -30.60 -15.78 7.35
C GLY A 290 -30.76 -15.74 8.86
N VAL A 291 -31.52 -14.79 9.40
CA VAL A 291 -31.78 -14.62 10.84
C VAL A 291 -33.21 -15.07 11.12
N PRO A 292 -33.50 -15.76 12.26
CA PRO A 292 -34.88 -16.11 12.64
C PRO A 292 -35.79 -14.87 12.66
N PRO A 293 -37.07 -15.02 12.31
CA PRO A 293 -38.05 -13.93 12.39
C PRO A 293 -38.10 -13.31 13.78
N ALA A 294 -38.24 -12.00 13.86
CA ALA A 294 -38.37 -11.30 15.12
C ALA A 294 -39.71 -11.63 15.79
N PHE A 295 -39.72 -11.60 17.12
CA PHE A 295 -40.94 -11.79 17.91
C PHE A 295 -41.95 -10.62 17.82
N HIS A 296 -41.54 -9.49 17.27
CA HIS A 296 -42.37 -8.32 17.04
C HIS A 296 -42.27 -7.85 15.57
N ASP A 297 -43.28 -7.12 15.12
CA ASP A 297 -43.30 -6.63 13.74
C ASP A 297 -42.28 -5.49 13.55
N LEU A 298 -41.21 -5.77 12.83
CA LEU A 298 -40.14 -4.81 12.54
C LEU A 298 -40.59 -3.64 11.64
N ARG A 299 -41.76 -3.75 10.98
CA ARG A 299 -42.32 -2.68 10.14
C ARG A 299 -43.14 -1.65 10.98
N SER A 300 -43.52 -2.05 12.19
CA SER A 300 -44.28 -1.17 13.06
C SER A 300 -43.47 0.04 13.50
N PRO A 301 -44.03 1.27 13.41
CA PRO A 301 -43.35 2.48 13.86
C PRO A 301 -42.87 2.41 15.31
N ARG A 302 -43.57 1.62 16.15
CA ARG A 302 -43.24 1.40 17.56
C ARG A 302 -41.84 0.79 17.75
N TYR A 303 -41.36 -0.02 16.79
CA TYR A 303 -40.11 -0.80 16.88
C TYR A 303 -39.00 -0.29 15.94
N GLN A 304 -39.17 0.89 15.38
CA GLN A 304 -38.14 1.43 14.44
C GLN A 304 -36.86 1.91 15.14
N ASN A 305 -36.89 2.17 16.44
CA ASN A 305 -35.69 2.54 17.18
C ASN A 305 -35.16 1.33 17.97
N CYS A 306 -34.53 0.40 17.25
CA CYS A 306 -34.07 -0.89 17.77
C CYS A 306 -33.23 -0.77 19.03
N THR A 307 -32.31 0.21 19.07
CA THR A 307 -31.34 0.39 20.17
C THR A 307 -31.94 1.03 21.43
N LEU A 308 -33.19 1.44 21.42
CA LEU A 308 -33.88 1.79 22.68
C LEU A 308 -34.05 0.58 23.60
N CYS A 309 -34.32 -0.59 23.01
CA CYS A 309 -34.44 -1.85 23.73
C CYS A 309 -33.21 -2.71 23.63
N HIS A 310 -32.68 -2.93 22.41
CA HIS A 310 -31.48 -3.73 22.17
C HIS A 310 -30.23 -2.89 22.42
N GLN A 311 -29.90 -2.66 23.69
CA GLN A 311 -28.81 -1.73 24.06
C GLN A 311 -27.42 -2.34 23.94
N LYS A 312 -27.30 -3.66 23.94
CA LYS A 312 -26.06 -4.42 23.95
C LYS A 312 -25.79 -5.09 22.61
N VAL A 313 -25.98 -4.35 21.51
CA VAL A 313 -25.85 -4.88 20.14
C VAL A 313 -24.47 -5.48 19.79
N HIS A 314 -23.44 -5.22 20.57
CA HIS A 314 -22.10 -5.83 20.39
C HIS A 314 -21.97 -7.17 21.14
N GLY A 315 -22.85 -7.44 22.10
CA GLY A 315 -22.87 -8.63 22.93
C GLY A 315 -23.35 -8.33 24.34
N SER A 316 -23.94 -9.30 25.00
CA SER A 316 -24.46 -9.19 26.36
C SER A 316 -23.97 -10.33 27.25
N TYR A 317 -23.75 -10.04 28.53
CA TYR A 317 -23.41 -11.07 29.52
C TYR A 317 -24.65 -11.75 30.10
N VAL A 318 -25.80 -11.13 29.99
CA VAL A 318 -27.00 -11.51 30.78
C VAL A 318 -28.27 -11.74 29.95
N ASP A 319 -28.32 -11.26 28.71
CA ASP A 319 -29.55 -11.27 27.93
C ASP A 319 -29.33 -11.71 26.49
N ARG A 320 -30.03 -12.80 26.09
CA ARG A 320 -29.96 -13.35 24.72
C ARG A 320 -30.50 -12.40 23.67
N GLY A 321 -31.49 -11.56 24.02
CA GLY A 321 -32.06 -10.55 23.14
C GLY A 321 -31.22 -9.27 23.05
N LEU A 322 -30.06 -9.23 23.72
CA LEU A 322 -29.14 -8.08 23.75
C LEU A 322 -29.82 -6.80 24.32
N LEU A 323 -30.81 -6.96 25.22
CA LEU A 323 -31.56 -5.84 25.75
C LEU A 323 -30.76 -5.07 26.82
N ARG A 324 -29.86 -5.76 27.56
CA ARG A 324 -29.04 -5.21 28.64
C ARG A 324 -27.73 -5.97 28.86
#